data_3c2103a6624dd4db45742f592ffd0a1c
#
_entry.id   3c2103a6624dd4db45742f592ffd0a1c
#
_cell.length_a   1.000
_cell.length_b   1.000
_cell.length_c   1.000
_cell.angle_alpha   90.00
_cell.angle_beta   90.00
_cell.angle_gamma   90.00
#
_symmetry.space_group_name_H-M   'P 1'
#
loop_
_entity.id
_entity.type
_entity.pdbx_description
1 polymer ?
#
loop_
_entity_poly.entity_id
_entity_poly.type
_entity_poly.pdbx_seq_one_letter_code
_entity_poly.pdbx_strand_id
1 'polypeptide(L)'
;MKKLLILTSALLLTGSAFAENDPLWMRYPAISPNGEMIAFTYKGDIYTVPTTGGKATQLTTHPAHDTRPVWSPDGKQIAFASDRNGNFDVFIMNKEGGVPTQLTVHSANE
;
A
#
# COMPACT_ATOMS: atom_id res chain seq x y z
N MET A 1 20.29 -9.92 -11.12
CA MET A 1 19.80 -10.31 -12.44
C MET A 1 18.63 -11.26 -12.32
N LYS A 2 18.84 -12.42 -11.73
CA LYS A 2 17.74 -13.37 -11.59
C LYS A 2 16.59 -12.80 -10.78
N LYS A 3 16.89 -12.04 -9.73
CA LYS A 3 15.85 -11.44 -8.91
C LYS A 3 15.00 -10.49 -9.74
N LEU A 4 15.65 -9.72 -10.60
CA LEU A 4 14.90 -8.76 -11.41
C LEU A 4 13.96 -9.48 -12.36
N LEU A 5 14.45 -10.55 -12.99
CA LEU A 5 13.59 -11.34 -13.87
C LEU A 5 12.44 -11.97 -13.10
N ILE A 6 12.74 -12.52 -11.93
CA ILE A 6 11.71 -13.13 -11.11
C ILE A 6 10.67 -12.09 -10.73
N LEU A 7 11.12 -10.91 -10.33
CA LEU A 7 10.20 -9.83 -9.99
C LEU A 7 9.29 -9.51 -11.16
N THR A 8 9.87 -9.34 -12.34
CA THR A 8 9.08 -9.01 -13.52
C THR A 8 8.07 -10.10 -13.81
N SER A 9 8.51 -11.35 -13.78
CA SER A 9 7.61 -12.46 -14.05
C SER A 9 6.50 -12.56 -13.02
N ALA A 10 6.86 -12.43 -11.75
CA ALA A 10 5.88 -12.53 -10.70
C ALA A 10 4.86 -11.40 -10.77
N LEU A 11 5.32 -10.20 -11.07
CA LEU A 11 4.41 -9.09 -11.23
C LEU A 11 3.50 -9.29 -12.43
N LEU A 12 4.01 -9.86 -13.49
CA LEU A 12 3.19 -10.16 -14.65
C LEU A 12 2.13 -11.19 -14.32
N LEU A 13 2.50 -12.24 -13.60
CA LEU A 13 1.53 -13.25 -13.20
C LEU A 13 0.47 -12.65 -12.28
N THR A 14 0.91 -11.88 -11.29
CA THR A 14 -0.01 -11.19 -10.42
C THR A 14 -0.84 -10.20 -11.21
N GLY A 15 -0.17 -9.48 -12.10
CA GLY A 15 -0.81 -8.51 -12.95
C GLY A 15 -1.82 -9.14 -13.89
N SER A 16 -1.57 -10.38 -14.33
CA SER A 16 -2.54 -11.05 -15.18
C SER A 16 -3.87 -11.26 -14.48
N ALA A 17 -3.79 -11.70 -13.22
CA ALA A 17 -5.00 -11.89 -12.44
C ALA A 17 -5.74 -10.58 -12.23
N PHE A 18 -5.01 -9.48 -12.02
CA PHE A 18 -5.62 -8.17 -11.84
C PHE A 18 -5.96 -7.51 -13.17
N ALA A 19 -5.17 -7.79 -14.22
CA ALA A 19 -5.36 -7.14 -15.51
C ALA A 19 -6.72 -7.43 -16.08
N GLU A 20 -7.22 -8.63 -15.86
CA GLU A 20 -8.55 -8.98 -16.34
C GLU A 20 -9.61 -8.18 -15.64
N ASN A 21 -9.31 -7.73 -14.42
CA ASN A 21 -10.28 -6.99 -13.62
C ASN A 21 -10.08 -5.50 -13.70
N ASP A 22 -8.88 -5.04 -13.99
CA ASP A 22 -8.57 -3.62 -14.13
C ASP A 22 -7.25 -3.26 -13.45
N PRO A 23 -6.15 -3.29 -14.20
CA PRO A 23 -4.85 -2.96 -13.62
C PRO A 23 -4.77 -1.53 -13.12
N LEU A 24 -5.67 -0.64 -13.58
CA LEU A 24 -5.67 0.74 -13.15
C LEU A 24 -6.04 0.89 -11.68
N TRP A 25 -6.59 -0.15 -11.08
CA TRP A 25 -6.98 -0.09 -9.68
C TRP A 25 -5.80 -0.22 -8.74
N MET A 26 -4.68 -0.72 -9.22
CA MET A 26 -3.45 -0.78 -8.44
C MET A 26 -2.73 0.55 -8.60
N ARG A 27 -2.71 1.35 -7.55
CA ARG A 27 -2.22 2.72 -7.64
C ARG A 27 -1.24 3.04 -6.54
N TYR A 28 -0.50 4.11 -6.77
CA TYR A 28 0.37 4.72 -5.78
C TYR A 28 1.37 3.74 -5.19
N PRO A 29 2.14 3.04 -6.04
CA PRO A 29 3.13 2.11 -5.52
C PRO A 29 4.27 2.85 -4.82
N ALA A 30 4.76 2.27 -3.74
CA ALA A 30 5.87 2.82 -2.96
C ALA A 30 6.77 1.68 -2.53
N ILE A 31 8.05 1.77 -2.89
CA ILE A 31 9.03 0.74 -2.57
C ILE A 31 9.63 1.06 -1.21
N SER A 32 9.76 0.04 -0.37
CA SER A 32 10.37 0.22 0.95
C SER A 32 11.83 0.64 0.80
N PRO A 33 12.40 1.31 1.83
CA PRO A 33 13.78 1.80 1.75
C PRO A 33 14.80 0.70 1.44
N ASN A 34 14.57 -0.52 1.92
CA ASN A 34 15.50 -1.62 1.64
C ASN A 34 15.22 -2.31 0.32
N GLY A 35 14.21 -1.86 -0.42
CA GLY A 35 13.91 -2.43 -1.73
C GLY A 35 13.20 -3.77 -1.71
N GLU A 36 12.74 -4.25 -0.57
CA GLU A 36 12.21 -5.60 -0.47
C GLU A 36 10.70 -5.69 -0.57
N MET A 37 9.99 -4.60 -0.34
CA MET A 37 8.53 -4.60 -0.34
C MET A 37 8.00 -3.45 -1.16
N ILE A 38 6.83 -3.66 -1.76
CA ILE A 38 6.09 -2.61 -2.43
C ILE A 38 4.75 -2.46 -1.73
N ALA A 39 4.43 -1.25 -1.30
CA ALA A 39 3.10 -0.92 -0.81
C ALA A 39 2.32 -0.26 -1.92
N PHE A 40 1.03 -0.53 -2.01
CA PHE A 40 0.21 0.06 -3.05
C PHE A 40 -1.24 0.12 -2.60
N THR A 41 -2.02 0.90 -3.33
CA THR A 41 -3.46 1.02 -3.10
C THR A 41 -4.21 0.17 -4.11
N TYR A 42 -5.17 -0.60 -3.63
CA TYR A 42 -6.03 -1.39 -4.50
C TYR A 42 -7.43 -1.37 -3.91
N LYS A 43 -8.39 -0.87 -4.69
CA LYS A 43 -9.80 -0.80 -4.29
C LYS A 43 -10.01 -0.15 -2.93
N GLY A 44 -9.25 0.89 -2.65
CA GLY A 44 -9.43 1.65 -1.43
C GLY A 44 -8.73 1.10 -0.22
N ASP A 45 -7.89 0.10 -0.37
CA ASP A 45 -7.13 -0.47 0.74
C ASP A 45 -5.64 -0.51 0.43
N ILE A 46 -4.86 -0.59 1.49
CA ILE A 46 -3.40 -0.66 1.38
C ILE A 46 -2.96 -2.12 1.39
N TYR A 47 -2.12 -2.47 0.45
CA TYR A 47 -1.55 -3.81 0.32
C TYR A 47 -0.03 -3.72 0.27
N THR A 48 0.62 -4.82 0.58
CA THR A 48 2.06 -4.96 0.35
C THR A 48 2.33 -6.26 -0.40
N VAL A 49 3.42 -6.25 -1.15
CA VAL A 49 3.87 -7.44 -1.87
C VAL A 49 5.39 -7.41 -1.90
N PRO A 50 6.05 -8.59 -1.77
CA PRO A 50 7.51 -8.61 -1.92
C PRO A 50 7.93 -8.18 -3.33
N THR A 51 9.05 -7.48 -3.42
CA THR A 51 9.55 -7.06 -4.74
C THR A 51 10.00 -8.24 -5.58
N THR A 52 10.26 -9.38 -4.96
CA THR A 52 10.57 -10.62 -5.69
C THR A 52 9.33 -11.30 -6.22
N GLY A 53 8.15 -10.75 -5.93
CA GLY A 53 6.90 -11.33 -6.36
C GLY A 53 6.28 -12.17 -5.28
N GLY A 54 5.13 -12.73 -5.57
CA GLY A 54 4.43 -13.57 -4.63
C GLY A 54 3.09 -13.00 -4.27
N LYS A 55 2.58 -13.39 -3.13
CA LYS A 55 1.24 -13.06 -2.72
C LYS A 55 1.20 -11.68 -2.06
N ALA A 56 0.24 -10.86 -2.47
CA ALA A 56 0.02 -9.58 -1.83
C ALA A 56 -0.73 -9.78 -0.52
N THR A 57 -0.38 -8.95 0.46
CA THR A 57 -1.03 -8.97 1.77
C THR A 57 -1.85 -7.70 1.92
N GLN A 58 -3.11 -7.85 2.27
CA GLN A 58 -3.97 -6.71 2.54
C GLN A 58 -3.73 -6.21 3.96
N LEU A 59 -3.38 -4.94 4.09
CA LEU A 59 -3.09 -4.37 5.40
C LEU A 59 -4.28 -3.67 6.03
N THR A 60 -5.16 -3.08 5.21
CA THR A 60 -6.31 -2.36 5.74
C THR A 60 -7.59 -2.96 5.20
N THR A 61 -8.64 -2.96 6.03
CA THR A 61 -9.94 -3.50 5.65
C THR A 61 -11.08 -2.57 5.98
N HIS A 62 -10.78 -1.35 6.42
CA HIS A 62 -11.80 -0.38 6.76
C HIS A 62 -12.56 0.03 5.49
N PRO A 63 -13.87 0.28 5.57
CA PRO A 63 -14.65 0.66 4.38
C PRO A 63 -14.24 1.99 3.76
N ALA A 64 -13.46 2.80 4.45
CA ALA A 64 -12.99 4.07 3.92
C ALA A 64 -12.00 3.87 2.78
N HIS A 65 -11.68 4.97 2.09
CA HIS A 65 -10.64 4.97 1.08
C HIS A 65 -9.30 5.22 1.75
N ASP A 66 -8.42 4.22 1.71
CA ASP A 66 -7.05 4.34 2.17
C ASP A 66 -6.15 4.38 0.95
N THR A 67 -5.28 5.38 0.89
CA THR A 67 -4.55 5.64 -0.34
C THR A 67 -3.19 6.25 -0.07
N ARG A 68 -2.33 6.24 -1.09
CA ARG A 68 -1.03 6.92 -1.11
C ARG A 68 -0.10 6.47 0.02
N PRO A 69 0.23 5.18 0.07
CA PRO A 69 1.14 4.70 1.12
C PRO A 69 2.54 5.28 0.94
N VAL A 70 3.16 5.59 2.06
CA VAL A 70 4.54 6.08 2.12
C VAL A 70 5.24 5.33 3.24
N TRP A 71 6.43 4.82 2.96
CA TRP A 71 7.21 4.11 3.97
C TRP A 71 7.93 5.09 4.89
N SER A 72 8.05 4.69 6.16
CA SER A 72 8.94 5.41 7.07
C SER A 72 10.39 5.18 6.65
N PRO A 73 11.31 6.09 7.03
CA PRO A 73 12.71 5.92 6.63
C PRO A 73 13.34 4.62 7.10
N ASP A 74 12.90 4.08 8.23
CA ASP A 74 13.41 2.81 8.73
C ASP A 74 12.68 1.61 8.15
N GLY A 75 11.65 1.83 7.33
CA GLY A 75 10.93 0.76 6.68
C GLY A 75 10.01 -0.03 7.59
N LYS A 76 9.79 0.42 8.81
CA LYS A 76 8.98 -0.34 9.75
C LYS A 76 7.52 0.05 9.77
N GLN A 77 7.20 1.23 9.26
CA GLN A 77 5.84 1.75 9.27
C GLN A 77 5.46 2.28 7.91
N ILE A 78 4.17 2.38 7.70
CA ILE A 78 3.60 2.92 6.47
C ILE A 78 2.60 4.00 6.86
N ALA A 79 2.77 5.19 6.30
CA ALA A 79 1.80 6.26 6.43
C ALA A 79 0.91 6.25 5.21
N PHE A 80 -0.34 6.60 5.39
CA PHE A 80 -1.28 6.65 4.27
C PHE A 80 -2.38 7.67 4.58
N ALA A 81 -3.07 8.11 3.55
CA ALA A 81 -4.20 9.00 3.70
C ALA A 81 -5.48 8.18 3.76
N SER A 82 -6.39 8.58 4.61
CA SER A 82 -7.66 7.87 4.76
C SER A 82 -8.78 8.87 5.08
N ASP A 83 -9.93 8.66 4.48
CA ASP A 83 -11.11 9.49 4.75
C ASP A 83 -12.06 8.85 5.76
N ARG A 84 -11.54 7.93 6.59
CA ARG A 84 -12.38 7.18 7.52
C ARG A 84 -13.12 8.04 8.54
N ASN A 85 -12.63 9.25 8.76
CA ASN A 85 -13.30 10.20 9.66
C ASN A 85 -13.98 11.33 8.89
N GLY A 86 -14.26 11.14 7.62
CA GLY A 86 -14.98 12.11 6.81
C GLY A 86 -14.10 12.95 5.92
N ASN A 87 -12.95 13.38 6.40
CA ASN A 87 -11.96 14.12 5.61
C ASN A 87 -10.69 13.27 5.56
N PHE A 88 -9.87 13.55 4.56
CA PHE A 88 -8.61 12.82 4.48
C PHE A 88 -7.66 13.30 5.55
N ASP A 89 -7.18 12.36 6.34
CA ASP A 89 -6.15 12.57 7.36
C ASP A 89 -5.04 11.56 7.15
N VAL A 90 -3.90 11.81 7.74
CA VAL A 90 -2.76 10.90 7.66
C VAL A 90 -2.82 9.93 8.82
N PHE A 91 -2.72 8.67 8.49
CA PHE A 91 -2.63 7.59 9.45
C PHE A 91 -1.31 6.88 9.30
N ILE A 92 -0.86 6.22 10.34
CA ILE A 92 0.36 5.43 10.29
C ILE A 92 0.08 4.06 10.90
N MET A 93 0.69 3.03 10.34
CA MET A 93 0.52 1.69 10.82
C MET A 93 1.82 0.92 10.68
N ASN A 94 1.91 -0.19 11.38
CA ASN A 94 3.02 -1.11 11.25
C ASN A 94 2.98 -1.76 9.88
N LYS A 95 4.14 -2.00 9.29
CA LYS A 95 4.19 -2.62 7.96
C LYS A 95 3.57 -4.01 7.90
N GLU A 96 3.41 -4.64 9.05
CA GLU A 96 2.84 -5.97 9.12
C GLU A 96 1.35 -5.96 9.41
N GLY A 97 0.75 -4.79 9.53
CA GLY A 97 -0.66 -4.67 9.78
C GLY A 97 -0.95 -4.17 11.17
N GLY A 98 -2.19 -4.30 11.57
CA GLY A 98 -2.63 -3.86 12.88
C GLY A 98 -3.51 -2.63 12.76
N VAL A 99 -3.73 -1.98 13.89
CA VAL A 99 -4.63 -0.83 13.96
C VAL A 99 -3.86 0.44 13.62
N PRO A 100 -4.31 1.19 12.60
CA PRO A 100 -3.66 2.46 12.28
C PRO A 100 -3.87 3.50 13.37
N THR A 101 -2.90 4.37 13.51
CA THR A 101 -2.96 5.51 14.42
C THR A 101 -3.05 6.79 13.60
N GLN A 102 -3.99 7.65 13.94
CA GLN A 102 -4.13 8.91 13.25
C GLN A 102 -3.03 9.87 13.66
N LEU A 103 -2.33 10.42 12.68
CA LEU A 103 -1.24 11.36 12.92
C LEU A 103 -1.70 12.81 12.86
N THR A 104 -2.68 13.11 12.02
CA THR A 104 -3.13 14.48 11.84
C THR A 104 -4.54 14.63 12.37
N VAL A 105 -4.84 15.81 12.88
CA VAL A 105 -6.20 16.17 13.25
C VAL A 105 -6.61 17.28 12.30
N HIS A 106 -7.52 16.93 11.39
CA HIS A 106 -7.99 17.89 10.41
C HIS A 106 -9.21 18.61 10.95
N SER A 107 -9.20 19.91 10.85
CA SER A 107 -10.37 20.69 11.18
C SER A 107 -10.91 21.34 9.90
N ALA A 108 -12.21 21.68 9.93
CA ALA A 108 -12.85 22.26 8.75
C ALA A 108 -12.23 23.60 8.36
N ASN A 109 -11.49 24.20 9.26
CA ASN A 109 -10.89 25.52 9.01
C ASN A 109 -9.52 25.44 8.39
N GLU A 110 -8.99 24.26 8.20
CA GLU A 110 -7.63 24.10 7.65
C GLU A 110 -7.63 23.63 6.19
#